data_8c2d03f54c89db3acfa2daa3267581ff
#
_entry.id   8c2d03f54c89db3acfa2daa3267581ff
#
_cell.length_a   1.000
_cell.length_b   1.000
_cell.length_c   1.000
_cell.angle_alpha   90.00
_cell.angle_beta   90.00
_cell.angle_gamma   90.00
#
_symmetry.space_group_name_H-M   'P 1'
#
loop_
_entity.id
_entity.type
_entity.pdbx_description
1 polymer ?
#
loop_
_entity_poly.entity_id
_entity_poly.type
_entity_poly.pdbx_seq_one_letter_code
_entity_poly.pdbx_strand_id
1 'polypeptide(L)'
;VLSAISTAIHSGIPAAVASLNIDDNGTRTTLLIYVLVGFVVIIGLSILGWTLRRRRQRNIPAPAPLPADIGALRGEFDGFYVSTTPDGQPLNRIAVRGLGFRARATIAVADAGVVLSLPGNTVFIPQADIREVTRANYTIDRVVEAGGLVLLAWTLGGVGLDTYLRVAQTEELVDSLRSLLPAVSSRTAATPTNPGEKA
;
A
#
# COMPACT_ATOMS: atom_id res chain seq x y z
N VAL A 1 65.49 17.22 17.17
CA VAL A 1 64.08 17.20 17.65
C VAL A 1 63.18 16.37 16.75
N LEU A 2 63.48 16.24 15.45
CA LEU A 2 62.68 15.45 14.49
C LEU A 2 62.93 13.95 14.52
N SER A 3 64.03 13.49 15.19
CA SER A 3 64.36 12.07 15.28
C SER A 3 63.65 11.34 16.40
N ALA A 4 63.13 12.03 17.41
CA ALA A 4 62.47 11.42 18.59
C ALA A 4 60.95 11.15 18.37
N ILE A 5 60.33 11.74 17.35
CA ILE A 5 58.91 11.58 17.07
C ILE A 5 58.66 10.34 16.21
N SER A 6 59.64 9.85 15.45
CA SER A 6 59.47 8.67 14.59
C SER A 6 59.46 7.35 15.33
N THR A 7 60.03 7.31 16.55
CA THR A 7 60.13 6.04 17.36
C THR A 7 58.90 5.78 18.21
N ALA A 8 58.08 6.79 18.47
CA ALA A 8 56.91 6.65 19.35
C ALA A 8 55.64 6.12 18.65
N ILE A 9 55.60 6.09 17.31
CA ILE A 9 54.43 5.62 16.56
C ILE A 9 54.44 4.08 16.33
N HIS A 10 55.62 3.44 16.53
CA HIS A 10 55.77 1.99 16.27
C HIS A 10 55.51 1.08 17.48
N SER A 11 55.23 1.62 18.66
CA SER A 11 55.08 0.81 19.90
C SER A 11 53.69 0.78 20.51
N GLY A 12 52.65 1.20 19.75
CA GLY A 12 51.31 1.41 20.29
C GLY A 12 50.18 0.58 19.68
N ILE A 13 50.49 -0.42 18.86
CA ILE A 13 49.43 -1.37 18.43
C ILE A 13 49.41 -2.47 19.50
N PRO A 14 48.33 -2.56 20.33
CA PRO A 14 48.28 -3.62 21.34
C PRO A 14 48.36 -4.96 20.62
N ALA A 15 49.27 -5.83 21.10
CA ALA A 15 49.51 -7.18 20.57
C ALA A 15 48.23 -8.05 20.50
N ALA A 16 47.15 -7.59 21.12
CA ALA A 16 45.84 -8.21 21.08
C ALA A 16 45.15 -8.11 19.69
N VAL A 17 45.54 -7.14 18.84
CA VAL A 17 44.99 -7.02 17.49
C VAL A 17 45.78 -7.84 16.47
N ALA A 18 47.04 -8.10 16.75
CA ALA A 18 47.91 -8.93 15.90
C ALA A 18 47.68 -10.45 16.05
N SER A 19 46.91 -10.87 17.03
CA SER A 19 46.62 -12.30 17.29
C SER A 19 45.31 -12.80 16.69
N LEU A 20 44.60 -11.97 15.91
CA LEU A 20 43.55 -12.47 15.03
C LEU A 20 44.20 -13.08 13.77
N ASN A 21 45.00 -14.13 14.01
CA ASN A 21 45.52 -14.97 12.95
C ASN A 21 44.35 -15.83 12.44
N ILE A 22 43.54 -15.27 11.52
CA ILE A 22 42.43 -15.94 10.80
C ILE A 22 43.01 -16.78 9.65
N ASP A 23 44.17 -17.40 9.88
CA ASP A 23 44.84 -18.25 8.87
C ASP A 23 44.47 -19.73 9.00
N ASP A 24 43.52 -20.05 9.82
CA ASP A 24 42.97 -21.40 9.84
C ASP A 24 41.87 -21.54 8.82
N ASN A 25 42.12 -22.26 7.75
CA ASN A 25 41.12 -22.58 6.72
C ASN A 25 39.85 -23.20 7.33
N GLY A 26 39.97 -23.87 8.48
CA GLY A 26 38.85 -24.40 9.24
C GLY A 26 37.95 -23.30 9.79
N THR A 27 38.53 -22.24 10.37
CA THR A 27 37.74 -21.12 10.91
C THR A 27 37.00 -20.35 9.82
N ARG A 28 37.62 -20.10 8.68
CA ARG A 28 36.99 -19.45 7.52
C ARG A 28 35.84 -20.28 6.96
N THR A 29 36.04 -21.57 6.80
CA THR A 29 35.03 -22.50 6.34
C THR A 29 33.86 -22.56 7.30
N THR A 30 34.09 -22.60 8.58
CA THR A 30 33.06 -22.60 9.64
C THR A 30 32.24 -21.30 9.61
N LEU A 31 32.90 -20.13 9.50
CA LEU A 31 32.23 -18.84 9.37
C LEU A 31 31.37 -18.76 8.10
N LEU A 32 31.88 -19.24 6.96
CA LEU A 32 31.11 -19.30 5.70
C LEU A 32 29.88 -20.18 5.84
N ILE A 33 29.98 -21.32 6.52
CA ILE A 33 28.82 -22.19 6.77
C ILE A 33 27.80 -21.50 7.63
N TYR A 34 28.19 -20.80 8.71
CA TYR A 34 27.25 -20.05 9.55
C TYR A 34 26.56 -18.91 8.78
N VAL A 35 27.30 -18.17 7.96
CA VAL A 35 26.74 -17.11 7.12
C VAL A 35 25.74 -17.71 6.11
N LEU A 36 26.10 -18.82 5.47
CA LEU A 36 25.23 -19.51 4.51
C LEU A 36 23.94 -20.01 5.18
N VAL A 37 24.06 -20.65 6.33
CA VAL A 37 22.91 -21.13 7.10
C VAL A 37 22.04 -19.96 7.53
N GLY A 38 22.62 -18.87 8.05
CA GLY A 38 21.89 -17.65 8.40
C GLY A 38 21.13 -17.07 7.22
N PHE A 39 21.76 -17.03 6.04
CA PHE A 39 21.14 -16.55 4.81
C PHE A 39 19.95 -17.42 4.37
N VAL A 40 20.10 -18.74 4.42
CA VAL A 40 19.03 -19.70 4.11
C VAL A 40 17.85 -19.55 5.08
N VAL A 41 18.14 -19.37 6.39
CA VAL A 41 17.10 -19.14 7.39
C VAL A 41 16.34 -17.84 7.13
N ILE A 42 17.03 -16.74 6.81
CA ILE A 42 16.40 -15.44 6.50
C ILE A 42 15.51 -15.56 5.26
N ILE A 43 15.99 -16.22 4.20
CA ILE A 43 15.18 -16.47 3.00
C ILE A 43 13.96 -17.33 3.34
N GLY A 44 14.14 -18.40 4.10
CA GLY A 44 13.05 -19.29 4.52
C GLY A 44 11.97 -18.55 5.31
N LEU A 45 12.37 -17.72 6.28
CA LEU A 45 11.46 -16.89 7.07
C LEU A 45 10.75 -15.85 6.21
N SER A 46 11.45 -15.25 5.24
CA SER A 46 10.86 -14.28 4.30
C SER A 46 9.79 -14.92 3.42
N ILE A 47 10.08 -16.10 2.87
CA ILE A 47 9.11 -16.87 2.07
C ILE A 47 7.92 -17.31 2.94
N LEU A 48 8.20 -17.78 4.16
CA LEU A 48 7.14 -18.17 5.09
C LEU A 48 6.23 -16.98 5.45
N GLY A 49 6.81 -15.83 5.79
CA GLY A 49 6.06 -14.62 6.08
C GLY A 49 5.20 -14.17 4.89
N TRP A 50 5.75 -14.23 3.68
CA TRP A 50 5.02 -13.91 2.46
C TRP A 50 3.87 -14.90 2.18
N THR A 51 4.11 -16.20 2.34
CA THR A 51 3.07 -17.22 2.13
C THR A 51 1.96 -17.14 3.17
N LEU A 52 2.29 -16.88 4.45
CA LEU A 52 1.30 -16.66 5.51
C LEU A 52 0.45 -15.41 5.24
N ARG A 53 1.07 -14.31 4.78
CA ARG A 53 0.34 -13.11 4.38
C ARG A 53 -0.62 -13.39 3.22
N ARG A 54 -0.18 -14.09 2.19
CA ARG A 54 -1.04 -14.52 1.07
C ARG A 54 -2.17 -15.45 1.54
N ARG A 55 -1.91 -16.35 2.47
CA ARG A 55 -2.94 -17.26 3.02
C ARG A 55 -4.03 -16.49 3.78
N ARG A 56 -3.66 -15.48 4.57
CA ARG A 56 -4.63 -14.61 5.28
C ARG A 56 -5.53 -13.83 4.31
N GLN A 57 -5.02 -13.49 3.13
CA GLN A 57 -5.76 -12.75 2.10
C GLN A 57 -6.53 -13.65 1.11
N ARG A 58 -6.44 -14.98 1.23
CA ARG A 58 -7.20 -15.92 0.38
C ARG A 58 -8.71 -15.82 0.57
N ASN A 59 -9.15 -15.37 1.73
CA ASN A 59 -10.56 -15.18 2.06
C ASN A 59 -11.16 -13.93 1.40
N ILE A 60 -10.36 -13.09 0.74
CA ILE A 60 -10.87 -11.96 -0.05
C ILE A 60 -11.47 -12.56 -1.34
N PRO A 61 -12.79 -12.40 -1.56
CA PRO A 61 -13.44 -12.93 -2.74
C PRO A 61 -12.87 -12.32 -4.03
N ALA A 62 -13.20 -12.90 -5.16
CA ALA A 62 -12.85 -12.30 -6.44
C ALA A 62 -13.77 -11.08 -6.67
N PRO A 63 -13.27 -10.00 -7.31
CA PRO A 63 -14.12 -8.92 -7.78
C PRO A 63 -15.26 -9.45 -8.65
N ALA A 64 -16.36 -8.74 -8.68
CA ALA A 64 -17.49 -9.07 -9.54
C ALA A 64 -17.04 -9.18 -11.01
N PRO A 65 -17.58 -10.12 -11.78
CA PRO A 65 -17.30 -10.17 -13.20
C PRO A 65 -17.81 -8.89 -13.87
N LEU A 66 -17.08 -8.42 -14.89
CA LEU A 66 -17.53 -7.26 -15.67
C LEU A 66 -18.83 -7.64 -16.39
N PRO A 67 -19.94 -6.90 -16.17
CA PRO A 67 -21.20 -7.16 -16.89
C PRO A 67 -21.04 -6.84 -18.39
N ALA A 68 -21.85 -7.47 -19.22
CA ALA A 68 -21.86 -7.20 -20.67
C ALA A 68 -22.32 -5.78 -21.00
N ASP A 69 -23.18 -5.20 -20.16
CA ASP A 69 -23.63 -3.82 -20.26
C ASP A 69 -23.33 -3.11 -18.95
N ILE A 70 -22.55 -2.03 -19.04
CA ILE A 70 -22.19 -1.17 -17.90
C ILE A 70 -23.07 0.10 -17.85
N GLY A 71 -24.00 0.27 -18.77
CA GLY A 71 -24.81 1.47 -18.89
C GLY A 71 -24.05 2.66 -19.50
N ALA A 72 -24.61 3.85 -19.31
CA ALA A 72 -24.00 5.07 -19.86
C ALA A 72 -22.66 5.38 -19.16
N LEU A 73 -21.65 5.71 -19.96
CA LEU A 73 -20.36 6.16 -19.49
C LEU A 73 -20.48 7.61 -18.99
N ARG A 74 -20.13 7.84 -17.73
CA ARG A 74 -20.14 9.16 -17.08
C ARG A 74 -18.79 9.86 -17.14
N GLY A 75 -17.71 9.10 -17.30
CA GLY A 75 -16.36 9.61 -17.46
C GLY A 75 -15.33 8.50 -17.59
N GLU A 76 -14.23 8.82 -18.25
CA GLU A 76 -13.08 7.94 -18.41
C GLU A 76 -11.81 8.73 -18.08
N PHE A 77 -10.96 8.20 -17.23
CA PHE A 77 -9.80 8.90 -16.68
C PHE A 77 -8.58 8.01 -16.75
N ASP A 78 -7.49 8.54 -17.27
CA ASP A 78 -6.20 7.87 -17.24
C ASP A 78 -5.39 8.30 -16.00
N GLY A 79 -4.76 7.31 -15.37
CA GLY A 79 -3.99 7.58 -14.18
C GLY A 79 -3.24 6.37 -13.65
N PHE A 80 -3.16 6.31 -12.36
CA PHE A 80 -2.48 5.23 -11.64
C PHE A 80 -3.40 4.65 -10.56
N TYR A 81 -3.54 3.36 -10.60
CA TYR A 81 -3.93 2.59 -9.43
C TYR A 81 -2.75 2.54 -8.48
N VAL A 82 -2.91 2.99 -7.26
CA VAL A 82 -1.84 3.06 -6.25
C VAL A 82 -1.86 1.84 -5.36
N SER A 83 -2.98 1.58 -4.70
CA SER A 83 -3.15 0.42 -3.81
C SER A 83 -4.60 0.21 -3.43
N THR A 84 -4.91 -1.00 -2.96
CA THR A 84 -6.13 -1.29 -2.20
C THR A 84 -5.75 -1.85 -0.84
N THR A 85 -6.41 -1.39 0.20
CA THR A 85 -6.21 -1.81 1.60
C THR A 85 -7.54 -2.19 2.22
N PRO A 86 -7.59 -3.02 3.25
CA PRO A 86 -8.78 -3.15 4.08
C PRO A 86 -9.13 -1.82 4.74
N ASP A 87 -10.42 -1.59 4.93
CA ASP A 87 -10.97 -0.40 5.58
C ASP A 87 -10.27 -0.12 6.92
N GLY A 88 -9.85 1.14 7.13
CA GLY A 88 -9.15 1.57 8.32
C GLY A 88 -7.73 1.02 8.52
N GLN A 89 -7.17 0.28 7.53
CA GLN A 89 -5.83 -0.30 7.60
C GLN A 89 -4.93 0.16 6.45
N PRO A 90 -4.55 1.42 6.38
CA PRO A 90 -3.86 2.00 5.21
C PRO A 90 -2.50 1.36 4.92
N LEU A 91 -1.86 0.71 5.91
CA LEU A 91 -0.58 0.03 5.75
C LEU A 91 -0.70 -1.45 5.33
N ASN A 92 -1.91 -1.99 5.30
CA ASN A 92 -2.14 -3.40 4.99
C ASN A 92 -2.61 -3.57 3.53
N ARG A 93 -1.68 -3.47 2.58
CA ARG A 93 -1.99 -3.62 1.16
C ARG A 93 -2.50 -5.03 0.84
N ILE A 94 -3.57 -5.10 0.05
CA ILE A 94 -4.06 -6.34 -0.54
C ILE A 94 -3.12 -6.73 -1.69
N ALA A 95 -2.59 -7.96 -1.64
CA ALA A 95 -1.64 -8.49 -2.63
C ALA A 95 -2.23 -9.60 -3.51
N VAL A 96 -3.55 -9.78 -3.49
CA VAL A 96 -4.26 -10.81 -4.23
C VAL A 96 -5.22 -10.20 -5.26
N ARG A 97 -5.74 -11.02 -6.18
CA ARG A 97 -6.76 -10.63 -7.17
C ARG A 97 -6.34 -9.49 -8.12
N GLY A 98 -5.05 -9.34 -8.39
CA GLY A 98 -4.54 -8.28 -9.26
C GLY A 98 -4.41 -6.90 -8.59
N LEU A 99 -4.71 -6.80 -7.28
CA LEU A 99 -4.66 -5.55 -6.50
C LEU A 99 -3.32 -5.33 -5.78
N GLY A 100 -2.29 -6.13 -6.11
CA GLY A 100 -1.02 -6.15 -5.36
C GLY A 100 -0.01 -5.08 -5.75
N PHE A 101 -0.09 -4.55 -6.97
CA PHE A 101 0.96 -3.68 -7.51
C PHE A 101 0.40 -2.37 -8.02
N ARG A 102 1.16 -1.29 -7.81
CA ARG A 102 0.90 -0.02 -8.46
C ARG A 102 1.04 -0.19 -9.97
N ALA A 103 0.04 0.29 -10.73
CA ALA A 103 0.03 0.19 -12.18
C ALA A 103 -0.61 1.43 -12.82
N ARG A 104 -0.35 1.65 -14.10
CA ARG A 104 -1.22 2.52 -14.90
C ARG A 104 -2.61 1.92 -14.94
N ALA A 105 -3.62 2.77 -14.89
CA ALA A 105 -5.01 2.35 -14.91
C ALA A 105 -5.82 3.33 -15.74
N THR A 106 -6.73 2.80 -16.52
CA THR A 106 -7.86 3.56 -17.05
C THR A 106 -9.06 3.30 -16.14
N ILE A 107 -9.67 4.36 -15.66
CA ILE A 107 -10.79 4.34 -14.71
C ILE A 107 -12.03 4.79 -15.49
N ALA A 108 -12.92 3.85 -15.81
CA ALA A 108 -14.19 4.16 -16.44
C ALA A 108 -15.29 4.18 -15.38
N VAL A 109 -16.01 5.28 -15.28
CA VAL A 109 -17.15 5.47 -14.40
C VAL A 109 -18.42 5.36 -15.24
N ALA A 110 -19.27 4.39 -14.95
CA ALA A 110 -20.49 4.11 -15.70
C ALA A 110 -21.67 3.86 -14.75
N ASP A 111 -22.89 3.79 -15.27
CA ASP A 111 -24.10 3.63 -14.44
C ASP A 111 -24.05 2.37 -13.56
N ALA A 112 -23.52 1.25 -14.07
CA ALA A 112 -23.41 0.01 -13.31
C ALA A 112 -22.32 0.04 -12.23
N GLY A 113 -21.35 0.99 -12.29
CA GLY A 113 -20.25 1.08 -11.35
C GLY A 113 -18.95 1.57 -11.96
N VAL A 114 -17.85 1.16 -11.40
CA VAL A 114 -16.51 1.58 -11.78
C VAL A 114 -15.71 0.41 -12.35
N VAL A 115 -15.11 0.61 -13.52
CA VAL A 115 -14.22 -0.35 -14.17
C VAL A 115 -12.79 0.17 -14.06
N LEU A 116 -11.93 -0.58 -13.38
CA LEU A 116 -10.49 -0.32 -13.31
C LEU A 116 -9.77 -1.25 -14.29
N SER A 117 -9.32 -0.73 -15.40
CA SER A 117 -8.52 -1.47 -16.38
C SER A 117 -7.05 -1.36 -16.01
N LEU A 118 -6.47 -2.47 -15.57
CA LEU A 118 -5.06 -2.60 -15.17
C LEU A 118 -4.32 -3.49 -16.18
N PRO A 119 -3.00 -3.39 -16.34
CA PRO A 119 -2.24 -4.30 -17.19
C PRO A 119 -2.47 -5.76 -16.78
N GLY A 120 -3.10 -6.54 -17.66
CA GLY A 120 -3.39 -7.96 -17.43
C GLY A 120 -4.53 -8.26 -16.44
N ASN A 121 -5.26 -7.26 -15.97
CA ASN A 121 -6.39 -7.47 -15.06
C ASN A 121 -7.43 -6.35 -15.19
N THR A 122 -8.70 -6.71 -15.09
CA THR A 122 -9.81 -5.76 -15.00
C THR A 122 -10.56 -6.00 -13.70
N VAL A 123 -10.81 -4.93 -12.95
CA VAL A 123 -11.55 -4.97 -11.69
C VAL A 123 -12.84 -4.17 -11.87
N PHE A 124 -13.96 -4.82 -11.69
CA PHE A 124 -15.25 -4.18 -11.68
C PHE A 124 -15.75 -3.97 -10.25
N ILE A 125 -16.14 -2.76 -9.93
CA ILE A 125 -16.71 -2.35 -8.65
C ILE A 125 -18.16 -1.95 -8.90
N PRO A 126 -19.14 -2.78 -8.54
CA PRO A 126 -20.55 -2.44 -8.70
C PRO A 126 -20.91 -1.15 -7.96
N GLN A 127 -21.82 -0.37 -8.51
CA GLN A 127 -22.33 0.85 -7.87
C GLN A 127 -22.84 0.56 -6.45
N ALA A 128 -23.57 -0.54 -6.27
CA ALA A 128 -24.14 -0.93 -4.97
C ALA A 128 -23.09 -1.21 -3.89
N ASP A 129 -21.87 -1.53 -4.29
CA ASP A 129 -20.77 -1.83 -3.37
C ASP A 129 -19.95 -0.57 -3.00
N ILE A 130 -20.17 0.57 -3.70
CA ILE A 130 -19.48 1.83 -3.42
C ILE A 130 -20.10 2.45 -2.16
N ARG A 131 -19.25 2.75 -1.18
CA ARG A 131 -19.65 3.30 0.12
C ARG A 131 -19.39 4.80 0.22
N GLU A 132 -18.20 5.20 -0.19
CA GLU A 132 -17.74 6.57 0.01
C GLU A 132 -16.68 6.94 -1.05
N VAL A 133 -16.66 8.21 -1.42
CA VAL A 133 -15.64 8.81 -2.28
C VAL A 133 -15.11 10.05 -1.60
N THR A 134 -13.81 10.04 -1.28
CA THR A 134 -13.14 11.16 -0.60
C THR A 134 -11.76 11.39 -1.17
N ARG A 135 -11.08 12.44 -0.71
CA ARG A 135 -9.69 12.73 -1.05
C ARG A 135 -8.78 12.25 0.05
N ALA A 136 -7.67 11.66 -0.32
CA ALA A 136 -6.64 11.25 0.61
C ALA A 136 -5.36 12.06 0.39
N ASN A 137 -4.69 12.38 1.48
CA ASN A 137 -3.43 13.14 1.45
C ASN A 137 -2.22 12.24 1.65
N TYR A 138 -2.43 10.97 1.97
CA TYR A 138 -1.34 10.01 2.22
C TYR A 138 -1.73 8.61 1.76
N THR A 139 -0.72 7.87 1.33
CA THR A 139 -0.76 6.42 1.13
C THR A 139 0.46 5.79 1.80
N ILE A 140 0.54 4.46 1.75
CA ILE A 140 1.64 3.65 2.30
C ILE A 140 3.02 4.14 1.84
N ASP A 141 3.13 4.68 0.63
CA ASP A 141 4.42 4.92 0.00
C ASP A 141 4.91 6.38 0.04
N ARG A 142 4.02 7.38 0.19
CA ARG A 142 4.40 8.81 0.18
C ARG A 142 3.31 9.72 0.77
N VAL A 143 3.76 10.80 1.38
CA VAL A 143 2.95 12.01 1.55
C VAL A 143 2.83 12.65 0.16
N VAL A 144 1.61 12.76 -0.36
CA VAL A 144 1.32 13.44 -1.62
C VAL A 144 0.78 14.82 -1.28
N GLU A 145 0.91 15.77 -2.20
CA GLU A 145 0.27 17.09 -2.06
C GLU A 145 -1.19 16.93 -1.64
N ALA A 146 -1.66 17.86 -0.81
CA ALA A 146 -3.02 17.81 -0.26
C ALA A 146 -4.05 17.60 -1.38
N GLY A 147 -4.82 16.52 -1.32
CA GLY A 147 -5.85 16.19 -2.30
C GLY A 147 -5.38 15.46 -3.57
N GLY A 148 -4.11 15.07 -3.69
CA GLY A 148 -3.57 14.43 -4.90
C GLY A 148 -3.98 12.98 -5.12
N LEU A 149 -4.80 12.39 -4.23
CA LEU A 149 -5.30 11.02 -4.33
C LEU A 149 -6.81 10.98 -4.13
N VAL A 150 -7.46 10.16 -4.93
CA VAL A 150 -8.87 9.79 -4.74
C VAL A 150 -8.93 8.48 -3.99
N LEU A 151 -9.67 8.48 -2.88
CA LEU A 151 -10.01 7.29 -2.11
C LEU A 151 -11.42 6.86 -2.48
N LEU A 152 -11.54 5.65 -2.98
CA LEU A 152 -12.79 4.97 -3.27
C LEU A 152 -12.97 3.86 -2.23
N ALA A 153 -13.86 4.09 -1.26
CA ALA A 153 -14.25 3.09 -0.27
C ALA A 153 -15.40 2.24 -0.82
N TRP A 154 -15.23 0.93 -0.80
CA TRP A 154 -16.21 -0.02 -1.33
C TRP A 154 -16.21 -1.34 -0.58
N THR A 155 -17.12 -2.24 -0.89
CA THR A 155 -17.26 -3.52 -0.22
C THR A 155 -17.05 -4.65 -1.22
N LEU A 156 -16.28 -5.65 -0.85
CA LEU A 156 -16.07 -6.86 -1.64
C LEU A 156 -16.41 -8.08 -0.81
N GLY A 157 -17.55 -8.70 -1.10
CA GLY A 157 -18.03 -9.88 -0.37
C GLY A 157 -18.14 -9.67 1.15
N GLY A 158 -18.61 -8.50 1.56
CA GLY A 158 -18.75 -8.12 2.97
C GLY A 158 -17.47 -7.54 3.61
N VAL A 159 -16.36 -7.50 2.90
CA VAL A 159 -15.11 -6.89 3.39
C VAL A 159 -14.99 -5.46 2.88
N GLY A 160 -14.86 -4.49 3.80
CA GLY A 160 -14.61 -3.10 3.45
C GLY A 160 -13.20 -2.91 2.88
N LEU A 161 -13.10 -2.20 1.77
CA LEU A 161 -11.86 -1.92 1.04
C LEU A 161 -11.75 -0.44 0.72
N ASP A 162 -10.52 0.06 0.74
CA ASP A 162 -10.12 1.40 0.36
C ASP A 162 -9.17 1.34 -0.82
N THR A 163 -9.60 1.84 -1.97
CA THR A 163 -8.80 1.90 -3.19
C THR A 163 -8.31 3.32 -3.43
N TYR A 164 -7.01 3.47 -3.61
CA TYR A 164 -6.36 4.75 -3.85
C TYR A 164 -6.01 4.90 -5.34
N LEU A 165 -6.50 5.98 -5.93
CA LEU A 165 -6.31 6.32 -7.34
C LEU A 165 -5.61 7.68 -7.44
N ARG A 166 -4.75 7.83 -8.42
CA ARG A 166 -4.09 9.09 -8.77
C ARG A 166 -4.34 9.41 -10.22
N VAL A 167 -5.03 10.50 -10.47
CA VAL A 167 -5.32 11.02 -11.81
C VAL A 167 -4.96 12.49 -11.89
N ALA A 168 -4.80 13.01 -13.09
CA ALA A 168 -4.58 14.45 -13.30
C ALA A 168 -5.87 15.25 -13.04
N GLN A 169 -7.01 14.72 -13.46
CA GLN A 169 -8.34 15.34 -13.32
C GLN A 169 -9.02 14.85 -12.03
N THR A 170 -8.41 15.13 -10.87
CA THR A 170 -8.90 14.63 -9.57
C THR A 170 -10.32 15.06 -9.25
N GLU A 171 -10.67 16.32 -9.51
CA GLU A 171 -12.01 16.87 -9.26
C GLU A 171 -13.08 16.19 -10.10
N GLU A 172 -12.85 16.09 -11.40
CA GLU A 172 -13.77 15.49 -12.36
C GLU A 172 -14.01 14.00 -12.02
N LEU A 173 -12.96 13.28 -11.64
CA LEU A 173 -13.10 11.89 -11.18
C LEU A 173 -13.93 11.81 -9.89
N VAL A 174 -13.68 12.67 -8.91
CA VAL A 174 -14.42 12.69 -7.64
C VAL A 174 -15.90 12.98 -7.90
N ASP A 175 -16.21 13.95 -8.74
CA ASP A 175 -17.60 14.32 -9.07
C ASP A 175 -18.31 13.19 -9.83
N SER A 176 -17.64 12.58 -10.80
CA SER A 176 -18.15 11.42 -11.53
C SER A 176 -18.43 10.24 -10.60
N LEU A 177 -17.49 9.92 -9.69
CA LEU A 177 -17.67 8.84 -8.71
C LEU A 177 -18.79 9.14 -7.72
N ARG A 178 -18.89 10.38 -7.23
CA ARG A 178 -19.95 10.80 -6.31
C ARG A 178 -21.33 10.72 -6.94
N SER A 179 -21.42 10.94 -8.25
CA SER A 179 -22.68 10.81 -8.96
C SER A 179 -23.25 9.38 -8.94
N LEU A 180 -22.42 8.37 -8.64
CA LEU A 180 -22.85 6.99 -8.44
C LEU A 180 -23.42 6.73 -7.05
N LEU A 181 -23.06 7.56 -6.05
CA LEU A 181 -23.56 7.37 -4.70
C LEU A 181 -25.04 7.76 -4.65
N PRO A 182 -25.88 7.03 -3.89
CA PRO A 182 -27.24 7.48 -3.63
C PRO A 182 -27.17 8.88 -3.01
N ALA A 183 -28.03 9.79 -3.45
CA ALA A 183 -28.14 11.13 -2.88
C ALA A 183 -28.31 10.97 -1.35
N VAL A 184 -27.27 11.26 -0.59
CA VAL A 184 -27.38 11.32 0.87
C VAL A 184 -28.34 12.47 1.12
N SER A 185 -29.57 12.14 1.52
CA SER A 185 -30.48 13.14 2.08
C SER A 185 -29.67 13.89 3.13
N SER A 186 -29.42 15.16 2.87
CA SER A 186 -28.67 16.05 3.76
C SER A 186 -29.30 15.94 5.15
N ARG A 187 -28.74 15.03 5.96
CA ARG A 187 -29.08 14.99 7.39
C ARG A 187 -28.51 16.28 7.94
N THR A 188 -29.38 17.28 7.98
CA THR A 188 -29.19 18.56 8.67
C THR A 188 -28.38 18.28 9.92
N ALA A 189 -27.19 18.85 9.98
CA ALA A 189 -26.40 18.89 11.21
C ALA A 189 -27.29 19.48 12.28
N ALA A 190 -27.81 18.63 13.15
CA ALA A 190 -28.48 19.08 14.36
C ALA A 190 -27.42 19.87 15.15
N THR A 191 -27.55 21.17 15.13
CA THR A 191 -26.83 22.10 16.03
C THR A 191 -26.96 21.54 17.44
N PRO A 192 -25.87 21.24 18.15
CA PRO A 192 -25.98 20.88 19.54
C PRO A 192 -26.48 22.14 20.29
N THR A 193 -27.74 22.12 20.70
CA THR A 193 -28.28 23.09 21.64
C THR A 193 -27.50 22.98 22.93
N ASN A 194 -26.73 23.99 23.24
CA ASN A 194 -26.01 24.14 24.49
C ASN A 194 -27.03 24.35 25.64
N PRO A 195 -27.21 23.40 26.60
CA PRO A 195 -28.08 23.60 27.73
C PRO A 195 -27.28 24.23 28.88
N GLY A 196 -27.01 25.49 28.82
CA GLY A 196 -26.19 26.12 29.88
C GLY A 196 -26.16 27.63 29.88
N GLU A 197 -27.32 28.29 29.71
CA GLU A 197 -27.46 29.68 30.09
C GLU A 197 -28.67 29.80 31.02
N LYS A 198 -28.40 29.66 32.29
CA LYS A 198 -29.28 30.17 33.35
C LYS A 198 -28.63 31.41 33.94
N ALA A 199 -29.34 32.52 33.76
CA ALA A 199 -29.16 33.77 34.49
C ALA A 199 -29.17 33.55 36.00
#